data_f28c498916ec6ed141f49825dd182e7c
#
_entry.id   f28c498916ec6ed141f49825dd182e7c
#
_cell.length_a   1.000
_cell.length_b   1.000
_cell.length_c   1.000
_cell.angle_alpha   90.00
_cell.angle_beta   90.00
_cell.angle_gamma   90.00
#
_symmetry.space_group_name_H-M   'P 1'
#
loop_
_entity.id
_entity.type
_entity.pdbx_description
1 polymer ?
#
loop_
_entity_poly.entity_id
_entity_poly.type
_entity_poly.pdbx_seq_one_letter_code
_entity_poly.pdbx_strand_id
1 'polypeptide(L)'
;MRRLVSLVAALCLLVPTATAQDVPAAPDRERGGGPYDRLILRGATLIDGTGAPPRGPVDIVIEEDRIAQIQAVGAPGGPVDEAARPEAAGREIDATGLYVLPGFVDMHAHLGGAAQGTPAEYVLKLWMAHGITTARENAAGNGLDWTLRHRERSAANAITAPRLLVYPALGTDRDAPLTTPEAARTWVRRMAEEGADGIKVFQAPPDVLRAALREAEAQGLRTAMHHAQPGTARYDVLDTATWGLTTGEHFYGYPEALFTDRSLQDFPPDYNYQDEGDRFRYAGHMWQQAAAPGSARWNLVLDSLRALDFTMVPTFGIYEANRDLMRARRAEWHDTYTLPSLWNYYKPSFENHGSYHYFWSSGDEAAWDTHYDRWMQFVDEYKNRGGRVGAGSDSGFIFKLYGFGYVRELELLREAGFSPLEVIRSATLEGAKALGRADEIGSVEVGKQADLLLVDENPLANLKVLYGTKALRFDKDDRALKRVGGIDYTIKDGIVFDADTLLQDVAQMVREAKTEAGMAPDADLELTQ
;
A
#
# COMPACT_ATOMS: atom_id res chain seq x y z
N MET A 1 9.45 -4.48 61.69
CA MET A 1 9.21 -5.38 60.56
C MET A 1 7.86 -5.02 59.92
N ARG A 2 7.85 -4.15 58.93
CA ARG A 2 6.67 -3.86 58.13
C ARG A 2 6.95 -4.41 56.74
N ARG A 3 6.17 -5.39 56.31
CA ARG A 3 6.23 -5.96 54.94
C ARG A 3 5.62 -4.95 53.97
N LEU A 4 6.42 -4.41 53.06
CA LEU A 4 5.95 -3.75 51.84
C LEU A 4 5.48 -4.83 50.89
N VAL A 5 4.19 -4.84 50.60
CA VAL A 5 3.62 -5.59 49.47
C VAL A 5 3.73 -4.67 48.27
N SER A 6 4.64 -4.99 47.36
CA SER A 6 4.74 -4.29 46.06
C SER A 6 3.61 -4.78 45.17
N LEU A 7 2.63 -3.91 44.93
CA LEU A 7 1.63 -4.10 43.90
C LEU A 7 2.31 -3.83 42.54
N VAL A 8 2.58 -4.88 41.78
CA VAL A 8 2.94 -4.74 40.38
C VAL A 8 1.65 -4.49 39.62
N ALA A 9 1.37 -3.23 39.34
CA ALA A 9 0.31 -2.85 38.42
C ALA A 9 0.80 -3.20 37.00
N ALA A 10 0.21 -4.23 36.40
CA ALA A 10 0.33 -4.50 34.97
C ALA A 10 -0.36 -3.34 34.23
N LEU A 11 0.44 -2.41 33.74
CA LEU A 11 -0.02 -1.33 32.86
C LEU A 11 -0.31 -1.98 31.50
N CYS A 12 -1.54 -2.45 31.30
CA CYS A 12 -2.06 -2.74 29.96
C CYS A 12 -1.98 -1.46 29.14
N LEU A 13 -1.31 -1.52 28.01
CA LEU A 13 -1.41 -0.52 26.96
C LEU A 13 -2.89 -0.34 26.61
N LEU A 14 -3.54 0.60 27.27
CA LEU A 14 -4.73 1.23 26.74
C LEU A 14 -4.26 2.05 25.53
N VAL A 15 -4.31 1.44 24.35
CA VAL A 15 -4.56 2.23 23.15
C VAL A 15 -5.84 2.99 23.53
N PRO A 16 -5.82 4.34 23.60
CA PRO A 16 -7.05 5.06 23.83
C PRO A 16 -8.00 4.58 22.73
N THR A 17 -9.09 3.96 23.11
CA THR A 17 -10.23 3.86 22.22
C THR A 17 -10.61 5.32 21.98
N ALA A 18 -10.10 5.90 20.88
CA ALA A 18 -10.69 7.09 20.34
C ALA A 18 -12.16 6.74 20.25
N THR A 19 -12.98 7.40 21.06
CA THR A 19 -14.43 7.42 20.83
C THR A 19 -14.56 7.69 19.36
N ALA A 20 -15.20 6.78 18.61
CA ALA A 20 -15.38 6.92 17.18
C ALA A 20 -15.93 8.33 16.94
N GLN A 21 -15.04 9.29 16.68
CA GLN A 21 -15.45 10.56 16.13
C GLN A 21 -16.03 10.15 14.78
N ASP A 22 -17.29 10.50 14.54
CA ASP A 22 -17.99 10.18 13.32
C ASP A 22 -17.17 10.64 12.11
N VAL A 23 -16.31 9.76 11.59
CA VAL A 23 -15.63 10.02 10.32
C VAL A 23 -16.72 10.03 9.26
N PRO A 24 -16.93 11.14 8.55
CA PRO A 24 -17.99 11.22 7.56
C PRO A 24 -17.84 10.11 6.54
N ALA A 25 -18.95 9.47 6.19
CA ALA A 25 -18.96 8.50 5.10
C ALA A 25 -18.60 9.21 3.79
N ALA A 26 -17.92 8.51 2.88
CA ALA A 26 -17.67 9.02 1.55
C ALA A 26 -19.03 9.36 0.86
N PRO A 27 -19.14 10.48 0.14
CA PRO A 27 -20.35 10.85 -0.58
C PRO A 27 -20.68 9.84 -1.69
N ASP A 28 -21.91 9.93 -2.22
CA ASP A 28 -22.28 9.17 -3.38
C ASP A 28 -21.44 9.60 -4.60
N ARG A 29 -21.24 8.66 -5.51
CA ARG A 29 -20.39 8.86 -6.68
C ARG A 29 -20.98 9.91 -7.63
N GLU A 30 -20.25 10.99 -7.80
CA GLU A 30 -20.56 12.06 -8.76
C GLU A 30 -19.61 12.03 -9.99
N ARG A 31 -18.49 11.33 -9.89
CA ARG A 31 -17.46 11.22 -10.92
C ARG A 31 -17.45 9.83 -11.56
N GLY A 32 -16.92 9.77 -12.78
CA GLY A 32 -16.81 8.54 -13.56
C GLY A 32 -18.06 8.25 -14.40
N GLY A 33 -17.84 7.82 -15.63
CA GLY A 33 -18.87 7.40 -16.59
C GLY A 33 -18.93 5.91 -16.77
N GLY A 34 -20.12 5.34 -16.89
CA GLY A 34 -20.34 3.91 -17.06
C GLY A 34 -20.83 3.21 -15.76
N PRO A 35 -20.77 1.85 -15.66
CA PRO A 35 -20.27 0.99 -16.74
C PRO A 35 -21.10 1.17 -18.02
N TYR A 36 -20.47 0.94 -19.18
CA TYR A 36 -21.14 0.99 -20.48
C TYR A 36 -21.47 -0.43 -20.94
N ASP A 37 -22.58 -0.62 -21.66
CA ASP A 37 -22.87 -1.92 -22.28
C ASP A 37 -21.67 -2.42 -23.09
N ARG A 38 -20.96 -1.47 -23.75
CA ARG A 38 -19.72 -1.73 -24.46
C ARG A 38 -18.84 -0.48 -24.51
N LEU A 39 -17.59 -0.63 -24.05
CA LEU A 39 -16.52 0.37 -24.13
C LEU A 39 -15.36 -0.24 -24.93
N ILE A 40 -14.77 0.53 -25.84
CA ILE A 40 -13.59 0.08 -26.60
C ILE A 40 -12.45 1.07 -26.39
N LEU A 41 -11.29 0.57 -25.98
CA LEU A 41 -10.03 1.29 -25.97
C LEU A 41 -9.30 0.99 -27.28
N ARG A 42 -9.08 2.01 -28.11
CA ARG A 42 -8.60 1.88 -29.49
C ARG A 42 -7.09 2.10 -29.62
N GLY A 43 -6.35 1.12 -30.12
CA GLY A 43 -4.97 1.30 -30.59
C GLY A 43 -3.91 1.41 -29.50
N ALA A 44 -4.17 0.90 -28.30
CA ALA A 44 -3.29 1.00 -27.15
C ALA A 44 -2.01 0.14 -27.26
N THR A 45 -0.97 0.54 -26.50
CA THR A 45 0.14 -0.35 -26.15
C THR A 45 -0.19 -1.03 -24.83
N LEU A 46 -0.30 -2.35 -24.82
CA LEU A 46 -0.70 -3.15 -23.64
C LEU A 46 0.52 -3.64 -22.86
N ILE A 47 0.56 -3.33 -21.56
CA ILE A 47 1.42 -3.92 -20.53
C ILE A 47 0.51 -4.76 -19.65
N ASP A 48 0.42 -6.08 -19.86
CA ASP A 48 -0.64 -6.91 -19.31
C ASP A 48 -0.52 -7.30 -17.82
N GLY A 49 0.56 -6.89 -17.15
CA GLY A 49 0.80 -7.19 -15.73
C GLY A 49 1.39 -8.58 -15.45
N THR A 50 1.55 -9.43 -16.45
CA THR A 50 2.11 -10.78 -16.27
C THR A 50 3.63 -10.82 -16.19
N GLY A 51 4.29 -9.73 -16.58
CA GLY A 51 5.73 -9.64 -16.80
C GLY A 51 6.14 -9.90 -18.25
N ALA A 52 5.19 -10.15 -19.13
CA ALA A 52 5.43 -10.28 -20.57
C ALA A 52 5.80 -8.89 -21.18
N PRO A 53 6.57 -8.87 -22.29
CA PRO A 53 6.87 -7.64 -23.00
C PRO A 53 5.61 -6.91 -23.47
N PRO A 54 5.62 -5.57 -23.55
CA PRO A 54 4.51 -4.79 -24.09
C PRO A 54 4.16 -5.22 -25.52
N ARG A 55 2.88 -5.18 -25.85
CA ARG A 55 2.37 -5.48 -27.20
C ARG A 55 1.35 -4.42 -27.65
N GLY A 56 1.33 -4.16 -28.93
CA GLY A 56 0.40 -3.19 -29.54
C GLY A 56 0.70 -2.96 -31.02
N PRO A 57 -0.15 -2.20 -31.74
CA PRO A 57 -1.42 -1.67 -31.23
C PRO A 57 -2.46 -2.76 -30.97
N VAL A 58 -3.24 -2.60 -29.90
CA VAL A 58 -4.37 -3.48 -29.57
C VAL A 58 -5.63 -2.65 -29.32
N ASP A 59 -6.78 -3.22 -29.70
CA ASP A 59 -8.08 -2.72 -29.24
C ASP A 59 -8.55 -3.63 -28.09
N ILE A 60 -9.02 -3.03 -26.99
CA ILE A 60 -9.54 -3.73 -25.82
C ILE A 60 -11.03 -3.44 -25.72
N VAL A 61 -11.84 -4.50 -25.77
CA VAL A 61 -13.29 -4.41 -25.62
C VAL A 61 -13.67 -4.75 -24.19
N ILE A 62 -14.44 -3.88 -23.58
CA ILE A 62 -15.01 -4.05 -22.24
C ILE A 62 -16.52 -4.12 -22.42
N GLU A 63 -17.16 -5.13 -21.86
CA GLU A 63 -18.61 -5.27 -21.79
C GLU A 63 -19.01 -5.24 -20.31
N GLU A 64 -19.81 -4.25 -19.96
CA GLU A 64 -20.19 -3.94 -18.58
C GLU A 64 -18.93 -3.76 -17.70
N ASP A 65 -18.64 -4.72 -16.83
CA ASP A 65 -17.52 -4.68 -15.87
C ASP A 65 -16.34 -5.59 -16.26
N ARG A 66 -16.39 -6.25 -17.46
CA ARG A 66 -15.44 -7.28 -17.85
C ARG A 66 -14.70 -6.98 -19.15
N ILE A 67 -13.45 -7.43 -19.21
CA ILE A 67 -12.66 -7.46 -20.46
C ILE A 67 -13.22 -8.59 -21.33
N ALA A 68 -13.93 -8.23 -22.41
CA ALA A 68 -14.57 -9.19 -23.31
C ALA A 68 -13.64 -9.65 -24.43
N GLN A 69 -12.77 -8.76 -24.95
CA GLN A 69 -11.87 -9.08 -26.07
C GLN A 69 -10.60 -8.23 -26.00
N ILE A 70 -9.47 -8.81 -26.44
CA ILE A 70 -8.21 -8.10 -26.68
C ILE A 70 -7.78 -8.47 -28.11
N GLN A 71 -7.85 -7.52 -29.03
CA GLN A 71 -7.60 -7.72 -30.45
C GLN A 71 -6.34 -6.98 -30.90
N ALA A 72 -5.35 -7.72 -31.43
CA ALA A 72 -4.25 -7.09 -32.14
C ALA A 72 -4.75 -6.47 -33.45
N VAL A 73 -4.46 -5.21 -33.65
CA VAL A 73 -4.92 -4.43 -34.82
C VAL A 73 -3.76 -3.88 -35.64
N GLY A 74 -2.58 -4.46 -35.51
CA GLY A 74 -1.37 -4.09 -36.26
C GLY A 74 -0.13 -4.67 -35.63
N ALA A 75 1.02 -4.24 -36.15
CA ALA A 75 2.33 -4.56 -35.59
C ALA A 75 2.94 -3.30 -34.95
N PRO A 76 3.80 -3.41 -33.91
CA PRO A 76 4.46 -2.29 -33.27
C PRO A 76 5.17 -1.40 -34.29
N GLY A 77 4.85 -0.09 -34.29
CA GLY A 77 5.41 0.89 -35.23
C GLY A 77 4.91 0.78 -36.68
N GLY A 78 3.99 -0.14 -36.97
CA GLY A 78 3.32 -0.29 -38.25
C GLY A 78 1.95 0.41 -38.32
N PRO A 79 1.33 0.45 -39.51
CA PRO A 79 -0.02 0.98 -39.64
C PRO A 79 -1.02 0.06 -38.95
N VAL A 80 -2.15 0.66 -38.52
CA VAL A 80 -3.28 -0.10 -37.98
C VAL A 80 -4.02 -0.78 -39.13
N ASP A 81 -4.40 -2.05 -38.91
CA ASP A 81 -5.28 -2.80 -39.80
C ASP A 81 -6.74 -2.56 -39.40
N GLU A 82 -7.38 -1.63 -40.11
CA GLU A 82 -8.77 -1.26 -39.85
C GLU A 82 -9.74 -2.45 -40.00
N ALA A 83 -9.41 -3.43 -40.83
CA ALA A 83 -10.26 -4.62 -41.02
C ALA A 83 -10.19 -5.60 -39.83
N ALA A 84 -9.14 -5.52 -39.04
CA ALA A 84 -8.96 -6.36 -37.83
C ALA A 84 -9.66 -5.78 -36.59
N ARG A 85 -10.13 -4.53 -36.65
CA ARG A 85 -10.75 -3.86 -35.50
C ARG A 85 -12.10 -4.48 -35.13
N PRO A 86 -12.41 -4.61 -33.82
CA PRO A 86 -13.77 -4.90 -33.37
C PRO A 86 -14.77 -3.86 -33.89
N GLU A 87 -16.00 -4.32 -34.16
CA GLU A 87 -17.08 -3.43 -34.57
C GLU A 87 -17.31 -2.31 -33.54
N ALA A 88 -17.50 -1.10 -34.03
CA ALA A 88 -17.80 0.08 -33.21
C ALA A 88 -19.17 -0.08 -32.54
N ALA A 89 -19.22 0.15 -31.24
CA ALA A 89 -20.48 0.19 -30.49
C ALA A 89 -20.29 0.92 -29.15
N GLY A 90 -21.30 1.63 -28.71
CA GLY A 90 -21.31 2.27 -27.40
C GLY A 90 -20.29 3.41 -27.28
N ARG A 91 -19.42 3.33 -26.26
CA ARG A 91 -18.36 4.32 -25.96
C ARG A 91 -17.02 3.85 -26.52
N GLU A 92 -16.28 4.76 -27.11
CA GLU A 92 -14.90 4.55 -27.55
C GLU A 92 -13.95 5.57 -26.91
N ILE A 93 -12.75 5.15 -26.58
CA ILE A 93 -11.64 5.99 -26.15
C ILE A 93 -10.49 5.75 -27.12
N ASP A 94 -10.01 6.80 -27.77
CA ASP A 94 -8.78 6.75 -28.55
C ASP A 94 -7.58 6.61 -27.59
N ALA A 95 -6.99 5.42 -27.56
CA ALA A 95 -5.81 5.09 -26.79
C ALA A 95 -4.54 4.99 -27.64
N THR A 96 -4.58 5.55 -28.86
CA THR A 96 -3.42 5.60 -29.75
C THR A 96 -2.28 6.37 -29.08
N GLY A 97 -1.14 5.72 -28.88
CA GLY A 97 0.01 6.30 -28.18
C GLY A 97 -0.03 6.11 -26.67
N LEU A 98 -1.17 5.73 -26.09
CA LEU A 98 -1.29 5.46 -24.66
C LEU A 98 -0.84 4.03 -24.30
N TYR A 99 -0.43 3.88 -23.06
CA TYR A 99 -0.13 2.59 -22.43
C TYR A 99 -1.30 2.17 -21.55
N VAL A 100 -1.79 0.93 -21.76
CA VAL A 100 -2.80 0.32 -20.89
C VAL A 100 -2.14 -0.70 -19.98
N LEU A 101 -2.41 -0.57 -18.67
CA LEU A 101 -1.94 -1.45 -17.62
C LEU A 101 -3.12 -1.99 -16.81
N PRO A 102 -2.96 -3.11 -16.06
CA PRO A 102 -3.95 -3.47 -15.03
C PRO A 102 -4.02 -2.40 -13.95
N GLY A 103 -5.17 -2.23 -13.35
CA GLY A 103 -5.32 -1.43 -12.14
C GLY A 103 -4.41 -1.90 -11.00
N PHE A 104 -3.85 -0.97 -10.27
CA PHE A 104 -2.93 -1.26 -9.17
C PHE A 104 -3.64 -1.85 -7.95
N VAL A 105 -2.91 -2.72 -7.24
CA VAL A 105 -3.33 -3.38 -6.00
C VAL A 105 -2.45 -2.88 -4.86
N ASP A 106 -2.98 -2.01 -4.00
CA ASP A 106 -2.27 -1.58 -2.79
C ASP A 106 -2.47 -2.60 -1.67
N MET A 107 -1.41 -3.34 -1.35
CA MET A 107 -1.43 -4.42 -0.36
C MET A 107 -1.31 -3.92 1.08
N HIS A 108 -1.07 -2.61 1.30
CA HIS A 108 -1.01 -2.02 2.63
C HIS A 108 -1.57 -0.60 2.61
N ALA A 109 -2.87 -0.51 2.76
CA ALA A 109 -3.60 0.74 2.70
C ALA A 109 -4.32 1.04 4.02
N HIS A 110 -4.47 2.32 4.34
CA HIS A 110 -5.23 2.83 5.48
C HIS A 110 -6.19 3.91 4.99
N LEU A 111 -7.47 3.78 5.33
CA LEU A 111 -8.52 4.68 4.85
C LEU A 111 -8.54 6.05 5.58
N GLY A 112 -7.42 6.45 6.16
CA GLY A 112 -7.31 7.68 6.92
C GLY A 112 -8.17 7.68 8.19
N GLY A 113 -8.69 8.82 8.57
CA GLY A 113 -9.62 8.92 9.69
C GLY A 113 -9.40 10.11 10.61
N ALA A 114 -10.04 10.06 11.78
CA ALA A 114 -10.05 11.16 12.73
C ALA A 114 -8.66 11.55 13.23
N ALA A 115 -7.77 10.58 13.44
CA ALA A 115 -6.41 10.85 13.92
C ALA A 115 -5.60 11.70 12.94
N GLN A 116 -5.71 11.42 11.64
CA GLN A 116 -5.07 12.17 10.56
C GLN A 116 -5.88 13.41 10.16
N GLY A 117 -7.13 13.52 10.59
CA GLY A 117 -8.07 14.55 10.12
C GLY A 117 -8.35 14.46 8.63
N THR A 118 -8.43 13.22 8.08
CA THR A 118 -8.62 12.97 6.65
C THR A 118 -10.01 12.38 6.39
N PRO A 119 -10.86 13.05 5.58
CA PRO A 119 -12.12 12.47 5.13
C PRO A 119 -11.88 11.26 4.21
N ALA A 120 -12.79 10.28 4.24
CA ALA A 120 -12.71 9.11 3.36
C ALA A 120 -12.67 9.49 1.87
N GLU A 121 -13.50 10.45 1.44
CA GLU A 121 -13.54 10.94 0.06
C GLU A 121 -12.16 11.38 -0.45
N TYR A 122 -11.43 12.13 0.37
CA TYR A 122 -10.10 12.62 0.04
C TYR A 122 -9.12 11.47 -0.23
N VAL A 123 -9.09 10.48 0.65
CA VAL A 123 -8.20 9.31 0.51
C VAL A 123 -8.58 8.48 -0.72
N LEU A 124 -9.86 8.20 -0.90
CA LEU A 124 -10.38 7.38 -1.98
C LEU A 124 -10.14 8.02 -3.35
N LYS A 125 -10.34 9.35 -3.48
CA LYS A 125 -10.05 10.08 -4.72
C LYS A 125 -8.55 10.07 -5.04
N LEU A 126 -7.67 10.23 -4.05
CA LEU A 126 -6.21 10.15 -4.26
C LEU A 126 -5.78 8.76 -4.71
N TRP A 127 -6.35 7.70 -4.15
CA TRP A 127 -6.07 6.34 -4.62
C TRP A 127 -6.52 6.13 -6.07
N MET A 128 -7.75 6.50 -6.39
CA MET A 128 -8.28 6.36 -7.76
C MET A 128 -7.50 7.21 -8.77
N ALA A 129 -7.09 8.42 -8.41
CA ALA A 129 -6.29 9.30 -9.27
C ALA A 129 -4.88 8.76 -9.54
N HIS A 130 -4.37 7.85 -8.70
CA HIS A 130 -3.09 7.18 -8.88
C HIS A 130 -3.23 5.71 -9.32
N GLY A 131 -4.40 5.36 -9.88
CA GLY A 131 -4.60 4.06 -10.51
C GLY A 131 -4.79 2.87 -9.56
N ILE A 132 -4.96 3.10 -8.28
CA ILE A 132 -5.26 2.03 -7.33
C ILE A 132 -6.73 1.65 -7.49
N THR A 133 -7.00 0.47 -8.06
CA THR A 133 -8.35 -0.08 -8.26
C THR A 133 -8.72 -1.11 -7.21
N THR A 134 -7.74 -1.61 -6.47
CA THR A 134 -7.95 -2.52 -5.33
C THR A 134 -7.03 -2.13 -4.18
N ALA A 135 -7.57 -2.02 -2.97
CA ALA A 135 -6.82 -1.71 -1.75
C ALA A 135 -7.15 -2.69 -0.64
N ARG A 136 -6.12 -3.24 -0.01
CA ARG A 136 -6.26 -4.00 1.23
C ARG A 136 -6.19 -3.03 2.41
N GLU A 137 -7.36 -2.73 2.97
CA GLU A 137 -7.46 -1.87 4.15
C GLU A 137 -7.02 -2.65 5.39
N ASN A 138 -5.89 -2.27 5.95
CA ASN A 138 -5.27 -2.92 7.09
C ASN A 138 -5.67 -2.24 8.41
N ALA A 139 -6.23 -3.03 9.32
CA ALA A 139 -6.62 -2.69 10.68
C ALA A 139 -8.09 -2.25 10.87
N ALA A 140 -8.82 -1.82 9.86
CA ALA A 140 -10.17 -1.25 9.97
C ALA A 140 -10.20 -0.09 11.01
N GLY A 141 -9.26 0.87 10.85
CA GLY A 141 -8.98 1.91 11.86
C GLY A 141 -10.17 2.82 12.19
N ASN A 142 -11.14 2.94 11.29
CA ASN A 142 -12.38 3.71 11.49
C ASN A 142 -13.54 2.85 12.07
N GLY A 143 -13.25 1.63 12.54
CA GLY A 143 -14.21 0.65 13.00
C GLY A 143 -14.65 -0.33 11.91
N LEU A 144 -14.93 -1.57 12.31
CA LEU A 144 -15.23 -2.65 11.37
C LEU A 144 -16.50 -2.36 10.57
N ASP A 145 -17.60 -2.05 11.20
CA ASP A 145 -18.89 -1.74 10.57
C ASP A 145 -18.79 -0.59 9.56
N TRP A 146 -18.05 0.46 9.92
CA TRP A 146 -17.84 1.61 9.03
C TRP A 146 -17.07 1.20 7.78
N THR A 147 -16.01 0.42 7.96
CA THR A 147 -15.14 -0.03 6.87
C THR A 147 -15.86 -1.02 5.95
N LEU A 148 -16.63 -1.97 6.52
CA LEU A 148 -17.45 -2.91 5.76
C LEU A 148 -18.52 -2.20 4.92
N ARG A 149 -19.22 -1.20 5.49
CA ARG A 149 -20.16 -0.37 4.71
C ARG A 149 -19.49 0.35 3.53
N HIS A 150 -18.26 0.85 3.68
CA HIS A 150 -17.52 1.47 2.58
C HIS A 150 -17.12 0.44 1.52
N ARG A 151 -16.72 -0.78 1.93
CA ARG A 151 -16.49 -1.89 1.00
C ARG A 151 -17.74 -2.20 0.18
N GLU A 152 -18.89 -2.34 0.82
CA GLU A 152 -20.16 -2.63 0.14
C GLU A 152 -20.55 -1.51 -0.84
N ARG A 153 -20.41 -0.25 -0.43
CA ARG A 153 -20.68 0.89 -1.31
C ARG A 153 -19.71 0.97 -2.47
N SER A 154 -18.43 0.63 -2.25
CA SER A 154 -17.45 0.53 -3.34
C SER A 154 -17.75 -0.62 -4.28
N ALA A 155 -18.13 -1.80 -3.77
CA ALA A 155 -18.50 -2.94 -4.60
C ALA A 155 -19.76 -2.68 -5.45
N ALA A 156 -20.70 -1.89 -4.91
CA ALA A 156 -21.88 -1.42 -5.65
C ALA A 156 -21.58 -0.23 -6.58
N ASN A 157 -20.34 0.23 -6.66
CA ASN A 157 -19.94 1.43 -7.39
C ASN A 157 -20.73 2.70 -6.99
N ALA A 158 -21.25 2.73 -5.76
CA ALA A 158 -22.01 3.85 -5.21
C ALA A 158 -21.13 5.01 -4.72
N ILE A 159 -19.83 4.81 -4.59
CA ILE A 159 -18.83 5.81 -4.23
C ILE A 159 -17.64 5.78 -5.19
N THR A 160 -16.89 6.89 -5.29
CA THR A 160 -15.61 6.92 -6.02
C THR A 160 -14.53 6.29 -5.16
N ALA A 161 -14.26 5.00 -5.37
CA ALA A 161 -13.36 4.23 -4.53
C ALA A 161 -12.77 3.01 -5.26
N PRO A 162 -11.56 2.56 -4.90
CA PRO A 162 -11.07 1.24 -5.28
C PRO A 162 -11.91 0.15 -4.63
N ARG A 163 -11.84 -1.07 -5.12
CA ARG A 163 -12.32 -2.27 -4.43
C ARG A 163 -11.59 -2.39 -3.09
N LEU A 164 -12.33 -2.48 -1.98
CA LEU A 164 -11.75 -2.58 -0.64
C LEU A 164 -11.80 -4.03 -0.16
N LEU A 165 -10.67 -4.51 0.38
CA LEU A 165 -10.62 -5.75 1.16
C LEU A 165 -10.31 -5.39 2.60
N VAL A 166 -11.15 -5.83 3.53
CA VAL A 166 -11.15 -5.38 4.92
C VAL A 166 -10.48 -6.41 5.82
N TYR A 167 -9.36 -6.01 6.45
CA TYR A 167 -8.55 -6.83 7.35
C TYR A 167 -8.55 -6.20 8.75
N PRO A 168 -9.55 -6.47 9.62
CA PRO A 168 -9.58 -5.91 10.97
C PRO A 168 -8.35 -6.34 11.79
N ALA A 169 -7.89 -5.45 12.66
CA ALA A 169 -6.78 -5.76 13.57
C ALA A 169 -7.21 -6.81 14.61
N LEU A 170 -6.34 -7.75 14.91
CA LEU A 170 -6.58 -8.81 15.88
C LEU A 170 -7.00 -8.24 17.24
N GLY A 171 -8.23 -8.47 17.63
CA GLY A 171 -8.81 -7.95 18.86
C GLY A 171 -9.69 -6.71 18.69
N THR A 172 -9.88 -6.20 17.45
CA THR A 172 -10.85 -5.11 17.18
C THR A 172 -12.23 -5.44 17.71
N ASP A 173 -12.96 -4.42 18.18
CA ASP A 173 -14.31 -4.50 18.75
C ASP A 173 -14.43 -5.45 19.96
N ARG A 174 -13.45 -5.36 20.86
CA ARG A 174 -13.43 -6.05 22.14
C ARG A 174 -13.10 -5.12 23.29
N ASP A 175 -13.79 -5.33 24.40
CA ASP A 175 -13.54 -4.59 25.65
C ASP A 175 -12.27 -5.07 26.40
N ALA A 176 -11.73 -6.24 26.03
CA ALA A 176 -10.57 -6.83 26.68
C ALA A 176 -9.60 -7.48 25.69
N PRO A 177 -8.27 -7.45 26.00
CA PRO A 177 -7.26 -8.10 25.17
C PRO A 177 -7.50 -9.59 24.98
N LEU A 178 -7.05 -10.13 23.85
CA LEU A 178 -7.03 -11.57 23.58
C LEU A 178 -5.86 -12.21 24.34
N THR A 179 -6.18 -12.92 25.42
CA THR A 179 -5.17 -13.52 26.32
C THR A 179 -5.12 -15.04 26.27
N THR A 180 -6.06 -15.68 25.57
CA THR A 180 -6.10 -17.15 25.46
C THR A 180 -6.31 -17.59 24.01
N PRO A 181 -5.76 -18.76 23.62
CA PRO A 181 -5.96 -19.35 22.30
C PRO A 181 -7.44 -19.49 21.91
N GLU A 182 -8.32 -19.86 22.84
CA GLU A 182 -9.75 -20.01 22.55
C GLU A 182 -10.44 -18.67 22.28
N ALA A 183 -10.09 -17.63 23.02
CA ALA A 183 -10.60 -16.29 22.77
C ALA A 183 -10.19 -15.79 21.36
N ALA A 184 -8.95 -16.10 20.94
CA ALA A 184 -8.46 -15.77 19.60
C ALA A 184 -9.26 -16.51 18.51
N ARG A 185 -9.45 -17.83 18.64
CA ARG A 185 -10.25 -18.62 17.70
C ARG A 185 -11.69 -18.08 17.59
N THR A 186 -12.32 -17.82 18.74
CA THR A 186 -13.68 -17.28 18.77
C THR A 186 -13.77 -15.91 18.07
N TRP A 187 -12.78 -15.06 18.29
CA TRP A 187 -12.74 -13.75 17.64
C TRP A 187 -12.57 -13.90 16.12
N VAL A 188 -11.67 -14.77 15.64
CA VAL A 188 -11.46 -15.00 14.20
C VAL A 188 -12.72 -15.53 13.52
N ARG A 189 -13.45 -16.49 14.15
CA ARG A 189 -14.74 -16.97 13.63
C ARG A 189 -15.75 -15.85 13.49
N ARG A 190 -15.85 -14.99 14.52
CA ARG A 190 -16.72 -13.81 14.48
C ARG A 190 -16.37 -12.90 13.31
N MET A 191 -15.09 -12.60 13.07
CA MET A 191 -14.67 -11.75 11.94
C MET A 191 -15.03 -12.38 10.58
N ALA A 192 -14.89 -13.70 10.45
CA ALA A 192 -15.35 -14.43 9.27
C ALA A 192 -16.87 -14.32 9.07
N GLU A 193 -17.65 -14.49 10.14
CA GLU A 193 -19.12 -14.38 10.14
C GLU A 193 -19.59 -12.95 9.81
N GLU A 194 -18.87 -11.91 10.28
CA GLU A 194 -19.13 -10.51 9.98
C GLU A 194 -18.66 -10.11 8.57
N GLY A 195 -17.96 -11.01 7.86
CA GLY A 195 -17.58 -10.85 6.45
C GLY A 195 -16.27 -10.13 6.23
N ALA A 196 -15.33 -10.16 7.18
CA ALA A 196 -13.96 -9.70 6.95
C ALA A 196 -13.29 -10.51 5.82
N ASP A 197 -12.45 -9.86 5.01
CA ASP A 197 -11.71 -10.51 3.91
C ASP A 197 -10.40 -11.15 4.41
N GLY A 198 -9.94 -10.78 5.59
CA GLY A 198 -8.73 -11.30 6.23
C GLY A 198 -8.54 -10.74 7.64
N ILE A 199 -7.35 -10.95 8.21
CA ILE A 199 -7.00 -10.49 9.57
C ILE A 199 -5.67 -9.77 9.54
N LYS A 200 -5.60 -8.56 10.13
CA LYS A 200 -4.36 -7.84 10.42
C LYS A 200 -3.86 -8.17 11.81
N VAL A 201 -2.57 -8.40 11.97
CA VAL A 201 -1.93 -8.65 13.27
C VAL A 201 -0.80 -7.66 13.49
N PHE A 202 -0.65 -7.16 14.73
CA PHE A 202 0.52 -6.41 15.17
C PHE A 202 1.36 -7.27 16.13
N GLN A 203 0.75 -7.77 17.19
CA GLN A 203 1.38 -8.68 18.14
C GLN A 203 0.33 -9.42 18.99
N ALA A 204 0.72 -10.58 19.51
CA ALA A 204 -0.02 -11.32 20.53
C ALA A 204 0.92 -12.29 21.26
N PRO A 205 0.56 -12.86 22.40
CA PRO A 205 1.29 -14.01 22.94
C PRO A 205 1.43 -15.12 21.90
N PRO A 206 2.56 -15.85 21.83
CA PRO A 206 2.83 -16.81 20.75
C PRO A 206 1.77 -17.89 20.54
N ASP A 207 1.17 -18.40 21.63
CA ASP A 207 0.11 -19.41 21.60
C ASP A 207 -1.22 -18.84 21.11
N VAL A 208 -1.54 -17.60 21.48
CA VAL A 208 -2.71 -16.85 21.04
C VAL A 208 -2.59 -16.53 19.55
N LEU A 209 -1.41 -16.03 19.12
CA LEU A 209 -1.13 -15.72 17.72
C LEU A 209 -1.22 -16.98 16.84
N ARG A 210 -0.58 -18.07 17.25
CA ARG A 210 -0.66 -19.35 16.53
C ARG A 210 -2.10 -19.85 16.40
N ALA A 211 -2.89 -19.70 17.45
CA ALA A 211 -4.31 -20.09 17.41
C ALA A 211 -5.12 -19.20 16.45
N ALA A 212 -4.87 -17.90 16.44
CA ALA A 212 -5.52 -16.97 15.51
C ALA A 212 -5.17 -17.29 14.05
N LEU A 213 -3.89 -17.49 13.72
CA LEU A 213 -3.43 -17.77 12.36
C LEU A 213 -3.99 -19.11 11.84
N ARG A 214 -3.98 -20.17 12.67
CA ARG A 214 -4.56 -21.48 12.30
C ARG A 214 -6.07 -21.41 12.14
N GLU A 215 -6.77 -20.65 12.96
CA GLU A 215 -8.22 -20.48 12.80
C GLU A 215 -8.53 -19.64 11.54
N ALA A 216 -7.74 -18.59 11.25
CA ALA A 216 -7.89 -17.83 10.02
C ALA A 216 -7.75 -18.73 8.77
N GLU A 217 -6.73 -19.58 8.73
CA GLU A 217 -6.55 -20.59 7.69
C GLU A 217 -7.77 -21.51 7.56
N ALA A 218 -8.30 -22.01 8.69
CA ALA A 218 -9.47 -22.89 8.73
C ALA A 218 -10.76 -22.20 8.24
N GLN A 219 -10.88 -20.88 8.43
CA GLN A 219 -11.98 -20.06 7.93
C GLN A 219 -11.76 -19.55 6.49
N GLY A 220 -10.63 -19.87 5.86
CA GLY A 220 -10.26 -19.37 4.53
C GLY A 220 -9.87 -17.89 4.49
N LEU A 221 -9.62 -17.28 5.66
CA LEU A 221 -9.17 -15.90 5.77
C LEU A 221 -7.65 -15.81 5.58
N ARG A 222 -7.21 -14.83 4.80
CA ARG A 222 -5.80 -14.49 4.68
C ARG A 222 -5.36 -13.58 5.82
N THR A 223 -4.05 -13.53 6.07
CA THR A 223 -3.51 -12.80 7.22
C THR A 223 -2.37 -11.88 6.81
N ALA A 224 -2.29 -10.72 7.44
CA ALA A 224 -1.24 -9.74 7.28
C ALA A 224 -0.64 -9.38 8.64
N MET A 225 0.68 -9.27 8.74
CA MET A 225 1.30 -8.97 10.03
C MET A 225 2.40 -7.90 9.93
N HIS A 226 2.22 -6.84 10.73
CA HIS A 226 3.30 -5.97 11.18
C HIS A 226 3.90 -6.62 12.45
N HIS A 227 5.09 -7.19 12.34
CA HIS A 227 5.78 -7.79 13.49
C HIS A 227 6.28 -6.69 14.43
N ALA A 228 5.45 -6.27 15.40
CA ALA A 228 5.86 -5.22 16.33
C ALA A 228 7.11 -5.63 17.13
N GLN A 229 8.05 -4.70 17.34
CA GLN A 229 9.34 -4.97 17.98
C GLN A 229 9.24 -5.74 19.31
N PRO A 230 8.28 -5.46 20.21
CA PRO A 230 8.15 -6.25 21.44
C PRO A 230 7.77 -7.72 21.21
N GLY A 231 7.20 -8.05 20.06
CA GLY A 231 6.83 -9.41 19.64
C GLY A 231 8.00 -10.18 19.07
N THR A 232 8.89 -9.54 18.32
CA THR A 232 9.98 -10.18 17.58
C THR A 232 11.08 -10.78 18.48
N ALA A 233 11.05 -10.48 19.76
CA ALA A 233 11.84 -11.18 20.80
C ALA A 233 11.32 -12.60 21.14
N ARG A 234 10.13 -12.97 20.67
CA ARG A 234 9.45 -14.24 21.00
C ARG A 234 9.16 -15.11 19.78
N TYR A 235 9.07 -14.51 18.60
CA TYR A 235 8.84 -15.16 17.33
C TYR A 235 9.33 -14.26 16.21
N ASP A 236 9.81 -14.85 15.16
CA ASP A 236 10.24 -14.18 13.95
C ASP A 236 9.29 -14.47 12.76
N VAL A 237 9.65 -14.01 11.56
CA VAL A 237 8.84 -14.22 10.35
C VAL A 237 8.76 -15.70 9.95
N LEU A 238 9.78 -16.52 10.20
CA LEU A 238 9.71 -17.97 9.91
C LEU A 238 8.73 -18.68 10.84
N ASP A 239 8.74 -18.34 12.13
CA ASP A 239 7.78 -18.89 13.08
C ASP A 239 6.35 -18.60 12.62
N THR A 240 6.04 -17.33 12.36
CA THR A 240 4.68 -16.91 11.99
C THR A 240 4.26 -17.45 10.64
N ALA A 241 5.15 -17.52 9.65
CA ALA A 241 4.89 -18.16 8.36
C ALA A 241 4.56 -19.65 8.51
N THR A 242 5.30 -20.38 9.37
CA THR A 242 4.99 -21.79 9.69
C THR A 242 3.66 -21.95 10.45
N TRP A 243 3.19 -20.92 11.14
CA TRP A 243 1.89 -20.92 11.82
C TRP A 243 0.72 -20.57 10.90
N GLY A 244 0.99 -20.21 9.64
CA GLY A 244 -0.05 -19.91 8.65
C GLY A 244 -0.20 -18.43 8.30
N LEU A 245 0.77 -17.57 8.68
CA LEU A 245 0.78 -16.18 8.23
C LEU A 245 0.99 -16.13 6.70
N THR A 246 0.16 -15.38 5.98
CA THR A 246 0.21 -15.31 4.53
C THR A 246 1.05 -14.16 3.99
N THR A 247 1.05 -12.98 4.67
CA THR A 247 1.86 -11.82 4.27
C THR A 247 2.59 -11.19 5.45
N GLY A 248 3.88 -10.89 5.25
CA GLY A 248 4.69 -10.11 6.18
C GLY A 248 4.88 -8.69 5.67
N GLU A 249 4.53 -7.73 6.52
CA GLU A 249 4.60 -6.32 6.25
C GLU A 249 5.93 -5.74 6.75
N HIS A 250 6.47 -4.75 6.04
CA HIS A 250 7.69 -4.03 6.46
C HIS A 250 8.95 -4.92 6.52
N PHE A 251 9.81 -4.66 7.49
CA PHE A 251 11.08 -5.37 7.68
C PHE A 251 11.17 -6.16 9.00
N TYR A 252 10.32 -5.88 9.97
CA TYR A 252 10.40 -6.52 11.29
C TYR A 252 10.18 -8.04 11.21
N GLY A 253 10.91 -8.79 12.01
CA GLY A 253 10.88 -10.24 12.03
C GLY A 253 11.81 -10.89 11.01
N TYR A 254 12.23 -10.20 9.95
CA TYR A 254 13.17 -10.75 8.97
C TYR A 254 14.61 -10.71 9.47
N PRO A 255 15.14 -9.58 10.00
CA PRO A 255 16.48 -9.59 10.62
C PRO A 255 16.58 -10.59 11.78
N GLU A 256 15.53 -10.69 12.60
CA GLU A 256 15.49 -11.62 13.73
C GLU A 256 15.53 -13.09 13.26
N ALA A 257 14.83 -13.42 12.18
CA ALA A 257 14.92 -14.74 11.55
C ALA A 257 16.32 -15.07 11.04
N LEU A 258 17.15 -14.05 10.79
CA LEU A 258 18.53 -14.19 10.30
C LEU A 258 19.58 -14.22 11.42
N PHE A 259 19.21 -14.14 12.68
CA PHE A 259 20.18 -14.22 13.78
C PHE A 259 20.82 -15.62 13.87
N THR A 260 22.13 -15.66 14.18
CA THR A 260 22.92 -16.89 14.27
C THR A 260 23.58 -17.06 15.64
N ASP A 261 23.99 -15.97 16.26
CA ASP A 261 24.73 -15.93 17.51
C ASP A 261 23.93 -15.35 18.68
N ARG A 262 22.69 -14.97 18.42
CA ARG A 262 21.77 -14.33 19.37
C ARG A 262 20.32 -14.72 19.08
N SER A 263 19.46 -14.52 20.07
CA SER A 263 18.00 -14.66 19.97
C SER A 263 17.25 -13.36 20.21
N LEU A 264 17.95 -12.30 20.63
CA LEU A 264 17.39 -10.97 20.91
C LEU A 264 18.19 -9.91 20.19
N GLN A 265 17.53 -8.80 19.90
CA GLN A 265 18.15 -7.60 19.36
C GLN A 265 19.18 -7.04 20.34
N ASP A 266 20.29 -6.55 19.82
CA ASP A 266 21.32 -5.85 20.57
C ASP A 266 21.02 -4.35 20.60
N PHE A 267 20.22 -3.96 21.60
CA PHE A 267 19.86 -2.57 21.85
C PHE A 267 20.57 -2.04 23.10
N PRO A 268 20.76 -0.71 23.24
CA PRO A 268 21.34 -0.12 24.43
C PRO A 268 20.58 -0.50 25.71
N PRO A 269 21.23 -0.53 26.87
CA PRO A 269 20.60 -0.88 28.15
C PRO A 269 19.45 0.06 28.56
N ASP A 270 19.43 1.30 28.05
CA ASP A 270 18.42 2.32 28.31
C ASP A 270 17.35 2.40 27.20
N TYR A 271 17.35 1.47 26.23
CA TYR A 271 16.37 1.37 25.18
C TYR A 271 14.94 1.26 25.72
N ASN A 272 14.05 2.11 25.26
CA ASN A 272 12.66 2.16 25.68
C ASN A 272 11.72 1.66 24.58
N TYR A 273 11.18 0.45 24.72
CA TYR A 273 10.18 -0.11 23.77
C TYR A 273 8.87 0.70 23.66
N GLN A 274 8.60 1.64 24.58
CA GLN A 274 7.43 2.50 24.54
C GLN A 274 7.70 3.81 23.79
N ASP A 275 8.97 4.16 23.55
CA ASP A 275 9.37 5.35 22.82
C ASP A 275 9.53 5.02 21.33
N GLU A 276 8.75 5.67 20.47
CA GLU A 276 8.85 5.46 19.02
C GLU A 276 10.16 5.99 18.46
N GLY A 277 10.68 7.08 19.00
CA GLY A 277 11.98 7.62 18.62
C GLY A 277 13.09 6.60 18.81
N ASP A 278 13.12 5.91 19.97
CA ASP A 278 14.08 4.82 20.22
C ASP A 278 13.84 3.63 19.29
N ARG A 279 12.58 3.18 19.15
CA ARG A 279 12.25 2.03 18.30
C ARG A 279 12.74 2.21 16.88
N PHE A 280 12.49 3.35 16.27
CA PHE A 280 12.87 3.60 14.88
C PHE A 280 14.35 4.00 14.73
N ARG A 281 14.94 4.71 15.69
CA ARG A 281 16.39 4.98 15.68
C ARG A 281 17.20 3.68 15.65
N TYR A 282 16.95 2.79 16.60
CA TYR A 282 17.69 1.56 16.71
C TYR A 282 17.29 0.49 15.68
N ALA A 283 16.12 0.60 15.06
CA ALA A 283 15.75 -0.25 13.94
C ALA A 283 16.71 -0.11 12.76
N GLY A 284 17.30 1.06 12.53
CA GLY A 284 18.34 1.27 11.53
C GLY A 284 19.56 0.35 11.67
N HIS A 285 19.77 -0.24 12.85
CA HIS A 285 20.89 -1.16 13.13
C HIS A 285 20.52 -2.66 13.04
N MET A 286 19.25 -2.99 12.76
CA MET A 286 18.77 -4.39 12.83
C MET A 286 19.41 -5.29 11.77
N TRP A 287 19.47 -4.86 10.53
CA TRP A 287 20.07 -5.65 9.46
C TRP A 287 21.59 -5.85 9.60
N GLN A 288 22.26 -5.03 10.41
CA GLN A 288 23.69 -5.21 10.72
C GLN A 288 23.92 -6.39 11.69
N GLN A 289 22.89 -6.78 12.45
CA GLN A 289 22.91 -7.91 13.38
C GLN A 289 22.53 -9.24 12.70
N ALA A 290 21.98 -9.15 11.49
CA ALA A 290 21.55 -10.29 10.68
C ALA A 290 22.75 -11.03 10.05
N ALA A 291 22.56 -12.30 9.74
CA ALA A 291 23.52 -13.08 8.97
C ALA A 291 23.83 -12.41 7.61
N ALA A 292 25.06 -12.50 7.18
CA ALA A 292 25.49 -11.87 5.93
C ALA A 292 24.75 -12.44 4.72
N PRO A 293 24.49 -11.62 3.67
CA PRO A 293 23.95 -12.08 2.40
C PRO A 293 24.73 -13.28 1.83
N GLY A 294 23.98 -14.25 1.31
CA GLY A 294 24.55 -15.48 0.76
C GLY A 294 25.02 -16.53 1.78
N SER A 295 24.99 -16.22 3.09
CA SER A 295 25.30 -17.21 4.14
C SER A 295 24.27 -18.34 4.20
N ALA A 296 24.60 -19.44 4.87
CA ALA A 296 23.71 -20.58 5.03
C ALA A 296 22.37 -20.19 5.69
N ARG A 297 22.40 -19.33 6.75
CA ARG A 297 21.19 -18.87 7.42
C ARG A 297 20.34 -17.97 6.53
N TRP A 298 20.97 -17.02 5.81
CA TRP A 298 20.30 -16.16 4.84
C TRP A 298 19.56 -16.97 3.78
N ASN A 299 20.24 -17.94 3.18
CA ASN A 299 19.65 -18.81 2.16
C ASN A 299 18.51 -19.66 2.72
N LEU A 300 18.70 -20.23 3.93
CA LEU A 300 17.67 -21.02 4.60
C LEU A 300 16.39 -20.22 4.81
N VAL A 301 16.47 -18.98 5.30
CA VAL A 301 15.30 -18.13 5.53
C VAL A 301 14.56 -17.84 4.23
N LEU A 302 15.27 -17.40 3.19
CA LEU A 302 14.67 -17.12 1.88
C LEU A 302 13.98 -18.35 1.27
N ASP A 303 14.65 -19.51 1.28
CA ASP A 303 14.13 -20.75 0.71
C ASP A 303 12.93 -21.28 1.52
N SER A 304 12.95 -21.13 2.84
CA SER A 304 11.85 -21.53 3.72
C SER A 304 10.60 -20.67 3.49
N LEU A 305 10.74 -19.35 3.44
CA LEU A 305 9.62 -18.45 3.16
C LEU A 305 9.02 -18.72 1.78
N ARG A 306 9.88 -18.93 0.76
CA ARG A 306 9.42 -19.31 -0.58
C ARG A 306 8.65 -20.64 -0.58
N ALA A 307 9.14 -21.65 0.14
CA ALA A 307 8.50 -22.97 0.23
C ALA A 307 7.13 -22.91 0.94
N LEU A 308 6.92 -21.91 1.80
CA LEU A 308 5.64 -21.64 2.49
C LEU A 308 4.68 -20.78 1.67
N ASP A 309 4.98 -20.48 0.40
CA ASP A 309 4.20 -19.56 -0.46
C ASP A 309 3.95 -18.18 0.18
N PHE A 310 4.91 -17.72 0.98
CA PHE A 310 4.81 -16.48 1.74
C PHE A 310 4.90 -15.26 0.83
N THR A 311 4.18 -14.19 1.15
CA THR A 311 4.26 -12.93 0.40
C THR A 311 4.93 -11.86 1.24
N MET A 312 5.94 -11.19 0.71
CA MET A 312 6.52 -9.98 1.30
C MET A 312 5.80 -8.74 0.78
N VAL A 313 5.44 -7.83 1.69
CA VAL A 313 4.92 -6.49 1.38
C VAL A 313 5.84 -5.48 2.07
N PRO A 314 6.93 -5.08 1.41
CA PRO A 314 8.00 -4.35 2.10
C PRO A 314 7.59 -2.96 2.58
N THR A 315 6.72 -2.27 1.86
CA THR A 315 6.34 -0.88 2.18
C THR A 315 7.58 0.01 2.41
N PHE A 316 8.56 -0.07 1.54
CA PHE A 316 9.79 0.73 1.64
C PHE A 316 9.50 2.21 1.84
N GLY A 317 8.43 2.69 1.19
CA GLY A 317 8.05 4.09 1.20
C GLY A 317 7.85 4.66 2.59
N ILE A 318 7.20 3.93 3.52
CA ILE A 318 6.84 4.48 4.84
C ILE A 318 8.06 4.87 5.69
N TYR A 319 9.17 4.16 5.54
CA TYR A 319 10.40 4.42 6.30
C TYR A 319 11.42 5.28 5.55
N GLU A 320 11.11 5.77 4.34
CA GLU A 320 12.06 6.54 3.54
C GLU A 320 12.54 7.82 4.25
N ALA A 321 11.67 8.47 5.04
CA ALA A 321 12.03 9.63 5.85
C ALA A 321 13.15 9.34 6.87
N ASN A 322 13.38 8.08 7.22
CA ASN A 322 14.44 7.68 8.16
C ASN A 322 15.84 7.81 7.53
N ARG A 323 15.97 7.64 6.22
CA ARG A 323 17.24 7.85 5.51
C ARG A 323 17.34 9.23 4.86
N ASP A 324 16.24 9.89 4.57
CA ASP A 324 16.20 11.25 4.00
C ASP A 324 14.92 11.97 4.40
N LEU A 325 14.94 12.53 5.62
CA LEU A 325 13.80 13.24 6.19
C LEU A 325 13.41 14.46 5.33
N MET A 326 14.41 15.21 4.84
CA MET A 326 14.14 16.43 4.10
C MET A 326 13.52 16.16 2.72
N ARG A 327 13.88 15.08 2.07
CA ARG A 327 13.25 14.65 0.82
C ARG A 327 11.76 14.34 1.02
N ALA A 328 11.41 13.59 2.08
CA ALA A 328 10.04 13.24 2.37
C ALA A 328 9.19 14.49 2.67
N ARG A 329 9.70 15.40 3.49
CA ARG A 329 9.01 16.65 3.88
C ARG A 329 8.85 17.64 2.73
N ARG A 330 9.78 17.69 1.76
CA ARG A 330 9.78 18.64 0.64
C ARG A 330 9.29 18.05 -0.67
N ALA A 331 8.53 16.97 -0.60
CA ALA A 331 7.95 16.40 -1.80
C ALA A 331 6.97 17.41 -2.43
N GLU A 332 7.10 17.61 -3.75
CA GLU A 332 6.43 18.69 -4.50
C GLU A 332 4.90 18.68 -4.45
N TRP A 333 4.30 17.55 -4.05
CA TRP A 333 2.86 17.41 -3.96
C TRP A 333 2.25 17.93 -2.65
N HIS A 334 3.05 18.15 -1.58
CA HIS A 334 2.51 18.50 -0.28
C HIS A 334 1.70 19.78 -0.29
N ASP A 335 2.21 20.84 -0.91
CA ASP A 335 1.53 22.14 -0.92
C ASP A 335 0.17 22.11 -1.62
N THR A 336 0.00 21.25 -2.63
CA THR A 336 -1.23 21.17 -3.42
C THR A 336 -2.22 20.14 -2.90
N TYR A 337 -1.73 19.00 -2.41
CA TYR A 337 -2.58 17.83 -2.18
C TYR A 337 -2.61 17.35 -0.73
N THR A 338 -1.82 17.90 0.20
CA THR A 338 -1.85 17.50 1.61
C THR A 338 -2.75 18.42 2.42
N LEU A 339 -3.74 17.87 3.12
CA LEU A 339 -4.59 18.62 4.04
C LEU A 339 -3.77 19.22 5.19
N PRO A 340 -4.09 20.43 5.68
CA PRO A 340 -3.43 21.03 6.85
C PRO A 340 -3.51 20.15 8.11
N SER A 341 -4.62 19.43 8.31
CA SER A 341 -4.79 18.45 9.38
C SER A 341 -3.78 17.31 9.29
N LEU A 342 -3.64 16.72 8.11
CA LEU A 342 -2.68 15.65 7.85
C LEU A 342 -1.23 16.15 7.97
N TRP A 343 -0.93 17.37 7.49
CA TRP A 343 0.38 17.98 7.67
C TRP A 343 0.72 18.19 9.14
N ASN A 344 -0.25 18.66 9.94
CA ASN A 344 -0.07 18.78 11.38
C ASN A 344 0.13 17.41 12.06
N TYR A 345 -0.53 16.37 11.59
CA TYR A 345 -0.33 15.02 12.07
C TYR A 345 1.09 14.50 11.78
N TYR A 346 1.70 14.89 10.66
CA TYR A 346 3.07 14.54 10.31
C TYR A 346 4.14 15.25 11.15
N LYS A 347 3.79 16.29 11.93
CA LYS A 347 4.76 16.94 12.82
C LYS A 347 5.21 15.96 13.91
N PRO A 348 6.52 15.98 14.28
CA PRO A 348 7.02 15.13 15.35
C PRO A 348 6.21 15.26 16.63
N SER A 349 5.75 14.17 17.18
CA SER A 349 4.91 14.13 18.37
C SER A 349 5.14 12.86 19.18
N PHE A 350 5.07 12.96 20.52
CA PHE A 350 5.03 11.80 21.42
C PHE A 350 3.60 11.25 21.61
N GLU A 351 2.59 11.95 21.09
CA GLU A 351 1.17 11.67 21.35
C GLU A 351 0.49 10.90 20.22
N ASN A 352 1.09 10.90 19.02
CA ASN A 352 0.53 10.25 17.85
C ASN A 352 1.63 9.57 17.00
N HIS A 353 1.21 8.72 16.08
CA HIS A 353 2.07 7.96 15.19
C HIS A 353 2.38 8.68 13.87
N GLY A 354 2.22 10.00 13.81
CA GLY A 354 2.41 10.77 12.59
C GLY A 354 3.87 10.93 12.18
N SER A 355 4.75 11.15 13.16
CA SER A 355 6.20 11.21 12.97
C SER A 355 6.92 11.14 14.32
N TYR A 356 8.09 10.53 14.34
CA TYR A 356 8.96 10.32 15.52
C TYR A 356 10.33 11.01 15.37
N HIS A 357 10.50 11.94 14.42
CA HIS A 357 11.81 12.56 14.10
C HIS A 357 12.13 13.76 14.99
N TYR A 358 11.93 13.67 16.31
CA TYR A 358 12.17 14.78 17.24
C TYR A 358 13.62 14.89 17.74
N PHE A 359 14.42 13.84 17.64
CA PHE A 359 15.87 13.81 17.96
C PHE A 359 16.68 13.10 16.87
N TRP A 360 16.25 13.24 15.61
CA TRP A 360 16.85 12.54 14.48
C TRP A 360 18.19 13.18 14.09
N SER A 361 19.22 12.36 13.89
CA SER A 361 20.58 12.78 13.58
C SER A 361 21.07 12.22 12.27
N SER A 362 22.15 12.78 11.72
CA SER A 362 22.84 12.23 10.54
C SER A 362 23.40 10.81 10.78
N GLY A 363 23.67 10.45 12.04
CA GLY A 363 24.05 9.08 12.41
C GLY A 363 22.90 8.10 12.24
N ASP A 364 21.68 8.52 12.57
CA ASP A 364 20.47 7.72 12.39
C ASP A 364 20.17 7.52 10.90
N GLU A 365 20.28 8.58 10.08
CA GLU A 365 20.12 8.50 8.62
C GLU A 365 21.15 7.54 8.00
N ALA A 366 22.42 7.64 8.37
CA ALA A 366 23.47 6.74 7.87
C ALA A 366 23.23 5.27 8.27
N ALA A 367 22.69 5.02 9.47
CA ALA A 367 22.30 3.68 9.90
C ALA A 367 21.15 3.15 9.04
N TRP A 368 20.18 3.99 8.73
CA TRP A 368 19.05 3.64 7.88
C TRP A 368 19.41 3.47 6.40
N ASP A 369 20.40 4.18 5.87
CA ASP A 369 20.94 3.89 4.54
C ASP A 369 21.49 2.47 4.46
N THR A 370 22.30 2.07 5.43
CA THR A 370 22.83 0.69 5.51
C THR A 370 21.71 -0.34 5.72
N HIS A 371 20.66 0.02 6.50
CA HIS A 371 19.49 -0.81 6.69
C HIS A 371 18.75 -1.04 5.37
N TYR A 372 18.51 0.02 4.59
CA TYR A 372 17.84 -0.07 3.29
C TYR A 372 18.61 -0.95 2.31
N ASP A 373 19.93 -0.79 2.20
CA ASP A 373 20.76 -1.61 1.32
C ASP A 373 20.54 -3.11 1.56
N ARG A 374 20.56 -3.52 2.84
CA ARG A 374 20.38 -4.92 3.22
C ARG A 374 18.95 -5.42 3.04
N TRP A 375 18.00 -4.60 3.42
CA TRP A 375 16.58 -4.91 3.29
C TRP A 375 16.16 -5.04 1.82
N MET A 376 16.55 -4.09 0.98
CA MET A 376 16.30 -4.15 -0.47
C MET A 376 16.97 -5.36 -1.11
N GLN A 377 18.21 -5.65 -0.74
CA GLN A 377 18.90 -6.86 -1.21
C GLN A 377 18.14 -8.14 -0.81
N PHE A 378 17.64 -8.24 0.43
CA PHE A 378 16.89 -9.40 0.88
C PHE A 378 15.60 -9.59 0.08
N VAL A 379 14.86 -8.53 -0.16
CA VAL A 379 13.60 -8.56 -0.92
C VAL A 379 13.85 -8.91 -2.39
N ASP A 380 14.89 -8.34 -3.01
CA ASP A 380 15.26 -8.65 -4.39
C ASP A 380 15.72 -10.10 -4.56
N GLU A 381 16.56 -10.61 -3.65
CA GLU A 381 16.96 -12.02 -3.69
C GLU A 381 15.77 -12.96 -3.47
N TYR A 382 14.81 -12.61 -2.61
CA TYR A 382 13.57 -13.38 -2.44
C TYR A 382 12.79 -13.48 -3.73
N LYS A 383 12.55 -12.34 -4.39
CA LYS A 383 11.89 -12.28 -5.70
C LYS A 383 12.65 -13.11 -6.76
N ASN A 384 13.97 -12.97 -6.83
CA ASN A 384 14.81 -13.67 -7.80
C ASN A 384 14.80 -15.21 -7.61
N ARG A 385 14.46 -15.69 -6.40
CA ARG A 385 14.22 -17.11 -6.10
C ARG A 385 12.79 -17.57 -6.42
N GLY A 386 11.96 -16.69 -6.95
CA GLY A 386 10.55 -16.96 -7.25
C GLY A 386 9.60 -16.75 -6.06
N GLY A 387 10.07 -16.04 -5.02
CA GLY A 387 9.22 -15.57 -3.93
C GLY A 387 8.29 -14.45 -4.38
N ARG A 388 7.13 -14.33 -3.74
CA ARG A 388 6.13 -13.32 -4.07
C ARG A 388 6.38 -12.03 -3.30
N VAL A 389 6.41 -10.90 -4.04
CA VAL A 389 6.51 -9.55 -3.46
C VAL A 389 5.36 -8.71 -4.00
N GLY A 390 4.52 -8.20 -3.11
CA GLY A 390 3.43 -7.28 -3.43
C GLY A 390 3.81 -5.84 -3.07
N ALA A 391 3.30 -4.86 -3.82
CA ALA A 391 3.45 -3.45 -3.50
C ALA A 391 2.41 -3.02 -2.45
N GLY A 392 2.84 -2.22 -1.46
CA GLY A 392 1.99 -1.65 -0.43
C GLY A 392 2.49 -0.29 0.00
N SER A 393 1.61 0.70 0.16
CA SER A 393 2.02 2.09 0.38
C SER A 393 2.20 2.48 1.82
N ASP A 394 1.38 1.96 2.72
CA ASP A 394 1.28 2.38 4.13
C ASP A 394 1.18 3.91 4.29
N SER A 395 0.42 4.55 3.39
CA SER A 395 0.29 6.01 3.33
C SER A 395 -0.62 6.57 4.42
N GLY A 396 -0.45 7.86 4.73
CA GLY A 396 -1.18 8.57 5.80
C GLY A 396 -0.33 8.81 7.05
N PHE A 397 0.94 8.37 7.05
CA PHE A 397 1.92 8.50 8.13
C PHE A 397 3.25 8.99 7.55
N ILE A 398 4.10 9.59 8.40
CA ILE A 398 5.54 9.84 8.16
C ILE A 398 5.80 10.48 6.79
N PHE A 399 5.08 11.57 6.50
CA PHE A 399 5.16 12.34 5.23
C PHE A 399 4.81 11.53 3.95
N LYS A 400 4.07 10.42 4.08
CA LYS A 400 3.60 9.65 2.92
C LYS A 400 2.15 10.00 2.60
N LEU A 401 1.95 10.65 1.46
CA LEU A 401 0.64 11.03 0.97
C LEU A 401 -0.01 9.89 0.20
N TYR A 402 -1.30 9.69 0.41
CA TYR A 402 -2.13 8.69 -0.29
C TYR A 402 -1.97 8.80 -1.81
N GLY A 403 -1.89 7.69 -2.50
CA GLY A 403 -1.63 7.61 -3.94
C GLY A 403 -0.19 7.93 -4.33
N PHE A 404 0.34 9.09 -3.98
CA PHE A 404 1.73 9.48 -4.23
C PHE A 404 2.73 8.54 -3.56
N GLY A 405 2.46 8.14 -2.31
CA GLY A 405 3.27 7.17 -1.58
C GLY A 405 3.31 5.81 -2.27
N TYR A 406 2.23 5.41 -2.95
CA TYR A 406 2.19 4.18 -3.72
C TYR A 406 3.12 4.23 -4.94
N VAL A 407 3.08 5.30 -5.74
CA VAL A 407 4.00 5.47 -6.86
C VAL A 407 5.45 5.49 -6.36
N ARG A 408 5.70 6.11 -5.20
CA ARG A 408 7.04 6.10 -4.60
C ARG A 408 7.49 4.69 -4.19
N GLU A 409 6.59 3.84 -3.70
CA GLU A 409 6.89 2.43 -3.42
C GLU A 409 7.35 1.70 -4.70
N LEU A 410 6.71 1.97 -5.85
CA LEU A 410 7.12 1.39 -7.13
C LEU A 410 8.53 1.82 -7.54
N GLU A 411 8.90 3.09 -7.31
CA GLU A 411 10.27 3.56 -7.53
C GLU A 411 11.28 2.86 -6.59
N LEU A 412 10.89 2.61 -5.33
CA LEU A 412 11.75 1.94 -4.35
C LEU A 412 11.92 0.44 -4.66
N LEU A 413 10.89 -0.23 -5.16
CA LEU A 413 11.04 -1.58 -5.72
C LEU A 413 12.02 -1.59 -6.90
N ARG A 414 11.97 -0.57 -7.77
CA ARG A 414 12.94 -0.41 -8.85
C ARG A 414 14.37 -0.17 -8.33
N GLU A 415 14.52 0.63 -7.28
CA GLU A 415 15.79 0.87 -6.57
C GLU A 415 16.34 -0.42 -5.97
N ALA A 416 15.48 -1.26 -5.42
CA ALA A 416 15.82 -2.57 -4.86
C ALA A 416 16.34 -3.60 -5.88
N GLY A 417 16.20 -3.34 -7.20
CA GLY A 417 16.72 -4.23 -8.25
C GLY A 417 15.67 -4.82 -9.19
N PHE A 418 14.38 -4.61 -8.92
CA PHE A 418 13.31 -5.10 -9.80
C PHE A 418 13.39 -4.45 -11.18
N SER A 419 13.24 -5.23 -12.24
CA SER A 419 13.02 -4.67 -13.58
C SER A 419 11.68 -3.92 -13.64
N PRO A 420 11.48 -2.98 -14.58
CA PRO A 420 10.20 -2.26 -14.68
C PRO A 420 8.98 -3.19 -14.83
N LEU A 421 9.10 -4.29 -15.56
CA LEU A 421 8.03 -5.28 -15.70
C LEU A 421 7.74 -6.03 -14.39
N GLU A 422 8.77 -6.34 -13.61
CA GLU A 422 8.61 -6.95 -12.29
C GLU A 422 7.96 -5.98 -11.31
N VAL A 423 8.28 -4.67 -11.36
CA VAL A 423 7.60 -3.65 -10.57
C VAL A 423 6.11 -3.62 -10.88
N ILE A 424 5.72 -3.54 -12.16
CA ILE A 424 4.30 -3.55 -12.55
C ILE A 424 3.62 -4.85 -12.10
N ARG A 425 4.28 -6.00 -12.24
CA ARG A 425 3.76 -7.28 -11.79
C ARG A 425 3.55 -7.32 -10.27
N SER A 426 4.49 -6.78 -9.48
CA SER A 426 4.34 -6.64 -8.02
C SER A 426 3.19 -5.71 -7.64
N ALA A 427 2.99 -4.63 -8.41
CA ALA A 427 1.92 -3.67 -8.24
C ALA A 427 0.52 -4.19 -8.63
N THR A 428 0.43 -5.33 -9.30
CA THR A 428 -0.81 -5.83 -9.90
C THR A 428 -1.02 -7.31 -9.60
N LEU A 429 -0.47 -8.21 -10.41
CA LEU A 429 -0.73 -9.65 -10.35
C LEU A 429 -0.24 -10.32 -9.06
N GLU A 430 0.92 -9.93 -8.54
CA GLU A 430 1.43 -10.55 -7.30
C GLU A 430 0.59 -10.14 -6.08
N GLY A 431 0.13 -8.88 -6.03
CA GLY A 431 -0.87 -8.44 -5.05
C GLY A 431 -2.18 -9.22 -5.17
N ALA A 432 -2.71 -9.36 -6.39
CA ALA A 432 -3.94 -10.13 -6.65
C ALA A 432 -3.81 -11.60 -6.21
N LYS A 433 -2.66 -12.26 -6.48
CA LYS A 433 -2.39 -13.62 -6.00
C LYS A 433 -2.35 -13.69 -4.47
N ALA A 434 -1.67 -12.75 -3.83
CA ALA A 434 -1.60 -12.68 -2.37
C ALA A 434 -2.97 -12.49 -1.73
N LEU A 435 -3.89 -11.80 -2.40
CA LEU A 435 -5.29 -11.63 -1.97
C LEU A 435 -6.20 -12.81 -2.35
N GLY A 436 -5.71 -13.78 -3.15
CA GLY A 436 -6.54 -14.88 -3.66
C GLY A 436 -7.53 -14.45 -4.74
N ARG A 437 -7.25 -13.36 -5.46
CA ARG A 437 -8.14 -12.76 -6.48
C ARG A 437 -7.52 -12.73 -7.89
N ALA A 438 -6.45 -13.49 -8.13
CA ALA A 438 -5.73 -13.46 -9.40
C ALA A 438 -6.57 -13.94 -10.61
N ASP A 439 -7.61 -14.71 -10.39
CA ASP A 439 -8.55 -15.12 -11.43
C ASP A 439 -9.50 -13.99 -11.86
N GLU A 440 -9.62 -12.94 -11.04
CA GLU A 440 -10.54 -11.82 -11.26
C GLU A 440 -9.83 -10.53 -11.66
N ILE A 441 -8.67 -10.23 -11.06
CA ILE A 441 -7.95 -8.96 -11.20
C ILE A 441 -6.43 -9.17 -11.36
N GLY A 442 -5.68 -8.09 -11.53
CA GLY A 442 -4.21 -8.04 -11.47
C GLY A 442 -3.51 -8.29 -12.80
N SER A 443 -4.23 -8.65 -13.85
CA SER A 443 -3.70 -8.70 -15.22
C SER A 443 -4.79 -8.37 -16.24
N VAL A 444 -4.37 -7.90 -17.42
CA VAL A 444 -5.29 -7.60 -18.53
C VAL A 444 -5.49 -8.87 -19.35
N GLU A 445 -6.53 -9.61 -19.02
CA GLU A 445 -6.90 -10.87 -19.64
C GLU A 445 -8.42 -10.94 -19.87
N VAL A 446 -8.85 -11.60 -20.96
CA VAL A 446 -10.27 -11.80 -21.26
C VAL A 446 -10.96 -12.56 -20.13
N GLY A 447 -12.11 -12.07 -19.71
CA GLY A 447 -12.93 -12.58 -18.60
C GLY A 447 -12.66 -11.95 -17.24
N LYS A 448 -11.53 -11.25 -17.06
CA LYS A 448 -11.23 -10.52 -15.81
C LYS A 448 -12.00 -9.19 -15.72
N GLN A 449 -12.03 -8.65 -14.52
CA GLN A 449 -12.60 -7.32 -14.24
C GLN A 449 -11.90 -6.26 -15.10
N ALA A 450 -12.67 -5.32 -15.59
CA ALA A 450 -12.14 -4.19 -16.34
C ALA A 450 -11.57 -3.13 -15.36
N ASP A 451 -10.49 -3.51 -14.69
CA ASP A 451 -9.67 -2.67 -13.83
C ASP A 451 -8.40 -2.31 -14.60
N LEU A 452 -8.37 -1.11 -15.19
CA LEU A 452 -7.33 -0.69 -16.15
C LEU A 452 -6.87 0.73 -15.86
N LEU A 453 -5.63 1.03 -16.28
CA LEU A 453 -5.06 2.37 -16.31
C LEU A 453 -4.69 2.74 -17.73
N LEU A 454 -4.95 3.98 -18.11
CA LEU A 454 -4.44 4.59 -19.35
C LEU A 454 -3.42 5.67 -18.97
N VAL A 455 -2.21 5.56 -19.53
CA VAL A 455 -1.08 6.44 -19.22
C VAL A 455 -0.49 6.96 -20.50
N ASP A 456 -0.32 8.28 -20.62
CA ASP A 456 0.20 8.96 -21.81
C ASP A 456 1.67 8.61 -22.13
N GLU A 457 2.49 8.36 -21.11
CA GLU A 457 3.91 8.10 -21.26
C GLU A 457 4.29 6.66 -20.86
N ASN A 458 5.42 6.16 -21.37
CA ASN A 458 5.88 4.80 -21.09
C ASN A 458 6.33 4.61 -19.63
N PRO A 459 5.55 3.97 -18.76
CA PRO A 459 5.89 3.77 -17.36
C PRO A 459 7.07 2.80 -17.15
N LEU A 460 7.38 1.94 -18.13
CA LEU A 460 8.54 1.05 -18.08
C LEU A 460 9.86 1.81 -18.31
N ALA A 461 9.80 2.94 -19.00
CA ALA A 461 10.95 3.81 -19.18
C ALA A 461 11.14 4.76 -17.98
N ASN A 462 10.05 5.20 -17.37
CA ASN A 462 10.09 6.14 -16.25
C ASN A 462 8.83 6.02 -15.37
N LEU A 463 8.96 5.41 -14.20
CA LEU A 463 7.85 5.27 -13.25
C LEU A 463 7.30 6.61 -12.74
N LYS A 464 8.08 7.69 -12.80
CA LYS A 464 7.63 9.04 -12.38
C LYS A 464 6.47 9.59 -13.21
N VAL A 465 6.22 9.03 -14.40
CA VAL A 465 5.06 9.38 -15.22
C VAL A 465 3.73 8.92 -14.60
N LEU A 466 3.77 8.12 -13.54
CA LEU A 466 2.57 7.66 -12.81
C LEU A 466 2.13 8.64 -11.70
N TYR A 467 2.97 9.63 -11.34
CA TYR A 467 2.57 10.63 -10.35
C TYR A 467 1.49 11.58 -10.88
N GLY A 468 0.55 11.95 -10.03
CA GLY A 468 -0.44 12.98 -10.33
C GLY A 468 0.18 14.37 -10.61
N THR A 469 1.37 14.65 -10.10
CA THR A 469 2.16 15.86 -10.44
C THR A 469 2.86 15.75 -11.79
N LYS A 470 2.81 14.59 -12.45
CA LYS A 470 3.49 14.29 -13.71
C LYS A 470 5.02 14.36 -13.60
N ALA A 471 5.74 13.86 -14.58
CA ALA A 471 7.21 13.90 -14.60
C ALA A 471 7.72 15.16 -15.29
N LEU A 472 8.82 15.72 -14.79
CA LEU A 472 9.50 16.83 -15.46
C LEU A 472 10.37 16.30 -16.60
N ARG A 473 10.22 16.88 -17.79
CA ARG A 473 11.05 16.62 -18.98
C ARG A 473 11.53 17.92 -19.58
N PHE A 474 12.81 17.98 -19.95
CA PHE A 474 13.32 19.10 -20.73
C PHE A 474 12.96 18.92 -22.21
N ASP A 475 12.12 19.82 -22.73
CA ASP A 475 11.79 19.90 -24.14
C ASP A 475 12.90 20.66 -24.86
N LYS A 476 13.57 20.00 -25.80
CA LYS A 476 14.72 20.58 -26.52
C LYS A 476 14.31 21.62 -27.57
N ASP A 477 13.11 21.47 -28.12
CA ASP A 477 12.60 22.35 -29.17
C ASP A 477 12.14 23.69 -28.57
N ASP A 478 11.37 23.62 -27.49
CA ASP A 478 10.91 24.79 -26.74
C ASP A 478 11.95 25.31 -25.73
N ARG A 479 13.00 24.55 -25.46
CA ARG A 479 14.06 24.84 -24.47
C ARG A 479 13.50 25.14 -23.07
N ALA A 480 12.48 24.41 -22.69
CA ALA A 480 11.73 24.59 -21.45
C ALA A 480 11.49 23.25 -20.73
N LEU A 481 11.26 23.31 -19.41
CA LEU A 481 10.78 22.18 -18.65
C LEU A 481 9.26 22.06 -18.88
N LYS A 482 8.82 20.85 -19.22
CA LYS A 482 7.41 20.50 -19.35
C LYS A 482 7.07 19.34 -18.41
N ARG A 483 5.85 19.30 -17.94
CA ARG A 483 5.29 18.14 -17.24
C ARG A 483 4.67 17.21 -18.27
N VAL A 484 5.03 15.92 -18.20
CA VAL A 484 4.60 14.86 -19.10
C VAL A 484 4.15 13.63 -18.32
N GLY A 485 3.24 12.86 -18.91
CA GLY A 485 2.64 11.70 -18.26
C GLY A 485 1.51 12.10 -17.31
N GLY A 486 1.31 11.33 -16.30
CA GLY A 486 0.13 11.25 -15.46
C GLY A 486 -0.69 10.03 -15.87
N ILE A 487 -1.59 9.61 -15.01
CA ILE A 487 -2.64 8.65 -15.37
C ILE A 487 -3.79 9.48 -15.97
N ASP A 488 -4.16 9.22 -17.23
CA ASP A 488 -5.29 9.89 -17.86
C ASP A 488 -6.61 9.35 -17.33
N TYR A 489 -6.72 8.00 -17.32
CA TYR A 489 -7.94 7.34 -16.86
C TYR A 489 -7.60 6.18 -15.94
N THR A 490 -8.36 6.09 -14.86
CA THR A 490 -8.49 4.88 -14.04
C THR A 490 -9.84 4.26 -14.33
N ILE A 491 -9.85 3.03 -14.81
CA ILE A 491 -11.07 2.25 -15.05
C ILE A 491 -11.19 1.21 -13.93
N LYS A 492 -12.32 1.19 -13.23
CA LYS A 492 -12.62 0.23 -12.18
C LYS A 492 -14.01 -0.35 -12.42
N ASP A 493 -14.12 -1.67 -12.54
CA ASP A 493 -15.37 -2.35 -12.88
C ASP A 493 -16.07 -1.73 -14.12
N GLY A 494 -15.29 -1.37 -15.17
CA GLY A 494 -15.80 -0.76 -16.40
C GLY A 494 -16.20 0.72 -16.30
N ILE A 495 -16.10 1.34 -15.12
CA ILE A 495 -16.36 2.76 -14.90
C ILE A 495 -15.09 3.55 -15.16
N VAL A 496 -15.15 4.54 -16.04
CA VAL A 496 -14.03 5.38 -16.47
C VAL A 496 -13.97 6.63 -15.60
N PHE A 497 -12.91 6.78 -14.83
CA PHE A 497 -12.60 7.96 -14.03
C PHE A 497 -11.48 8.75 -14.68
N ASP A 498 -11.70 10.03 -14.90
CA ASP A 498 -10.68 11.00 -15.31
C ASP A 498 -9.81 11.35 -14.09
N ALA A 499 -8.53 10.99 -14.13
CA ALA A 499 -7.65 11.12 -12.98
C ALA A 499 -7.29 12.59 -12.68
N ASP A 500 -7.13 13.42 -13.72
CA ASP A 500 -6.87 14.85 -13.54
C ASP A 500 -8.07 15.54 -12.86
N THR A 501 -9.31 15.15 -13.18
CA THR A 501 -10.53 15.66 -12.52
C THR A 501 -10.55 15.27 -11.03
N LEU A 502 -10.18 14.03 -10.69
CA LEU A 502 -10.10 13.60 -9.29
C LEU A 502 -9.03 14.38 -8.51
N LEU A 503 -7.88 14.64 -9.11
CA LEU A 503 -6.83 15.47 -8.52
C LEU A 503 -7.27 16.93 -8.34
N GLN A 504 -8.02 17.49 -9.28
CA GLN A 504 -8.59 18.84 -9.14
C GLN A 504 -9.59 18.92 -7.99
N ASP A 505 -10.44 17.90 -7.81
CA ASP A 505 -11.34 17.80 -6.66
C ASP A 505 -10.56 17.80 -5.36
N VAL A 506 -9.50 16.97 -5.24
CA VAL A 506 -8.64 16.92 -4.06
C VAL A 506 -7.94 18.25 -3.80
N ALA A 507 -7.36 18.86 -4.83
CA ALA A 507 -6.71 20.18 -4.70
C ALA A 507 -7.70 21.25 -4.24
N GLN A 508 -8.98 21.17 -4.66
CA GLN A 508 -10.02 22.08 -4.17
C GLN A 508 -10.34 21.82 -2.68
N MET A 509 -10.47 20.55 -2.25
CA MET A 509 -10.67 20.20 -0.84
C MET A 509 -9.52 20.76 0.03
N VAL A 510 -8.28 20.68 -0.44
CA VAL A 510 -7.11 21.22 0.27
C VAL A 510 -7.16 22.74 0.36
N ARG A 511 -7.51 23.45 -0.71
CA ARG A 511 -7.66 24.93 -0.69
C ARG A 511 -8.76 25.38 0.29
N GLU A 512 -9.87 24.68 0.33
CA GLU A 512 -10.97 24.93 1.26
C GLU A 512 -10.52 24.71 2.71
N ALA A 513 -9.88 23.57 3.00
CA ALA A 513 -9.35 23.28 4.33
C ALA A 513 -8.26 24.27 4.77
N LYS A 514 -7.41 24.76 3.87
CA LYS A 514 -6.45 25.85 4.16
C LYS A 514 -7.17 27.14 4.55
N THR A 515 -8.21 27.50 3.80
CA THR A 515 -9.02 28.71 4.08
C THR A 515 -9.72 28.59 5.44
N GLU A 516 -10.31 27.45 5.75
CA GLU A 516 -10.93 27.17 7.05
C GLU A 516 -9.92 27.23 8.21
N ALA A 517 -8.68 26.83 7.97
CA ALA A 517 -7.57 26.95 8.91
C ALA A 517 -6.98 28.37 9.01
N GLY A 518 -7.54 29.35 8.28
CA GLY A 518 -7.05 30.75 8.27
C GLY A 518 -5.76 30.95 7.45
N MET A 519 -5.42 30.02 6.58
CA MET A 519 -4.27 30.07 5.66
C MET A 519 -4.68 30.62 4.30
N ALA A 520 -3.73 31.16 3.52
CA ALA A 520 -3.99 31.43 2.11
C ALA A 520 -4.19 30.09 1.36
N PRO A 521 -5.09 30.04 0.34
CA PRO A 521 -5.39 28.79 -0.38
C PRO A 521 -4.16 28.13 -1.03
N ASP A 522 -3.17 28.93 -1.41
CA ASP A 522 -1.90 28.54 -2.04
C ASP A 522 -0.70 28.59 -1.08
N ALA A 523 -0.94 28.69 0.23
CA ALA A 523 0.13 28.74 1.21
C ALA A 523 0.99 27.48 1.20
N ASP A 524 2.30 27.68 1.38
CA ASP A 524 3.25 26.62 1.62
C ASP A 524 3.04 26.07 3.06
N LEU A 525 2.83 24.77 3.18
CA LEU A 525 2.58 24.10 4.46
C LEU A 525 3.80 24.11 5.39
N GLU A 526 5.01 24.14 4.85
CA GLU A 526 6.23 24.12 5.63
C GLU A 526 6.53 25.50 6.29
N LEU A 527 6.14 26.59 5.63
CA LEU A 527 6.40 27.97 6.10
C LEU A 527 5.40 28.46 7.15
N THR A 528 4.33 27.73 7.41
CA THR A 528 3.27 28.09 8.36
C THR A 528 3.47 27.50 9.77
N GLN A 529 4.71 27.22 10.16
CA GLN A 529 5.07 26.70 11.49
C GLN A 529 5.18 27.80 12.53
#